data_66e896abfea23727af3609ab5308f383
#
_entry.id   66e896abfea23727af3609ab5308f383
#
_cell.length_a   1.000
_cell.length_b   1.000
_cell.length_c   1.000
_cell.angle_alpha   90.00
_cell.angle_beta   90.00
_cell.angle_gamma   90.00
#
_symmetry.space_group_name_H-M   'P 1'
#
loop_
_entity.id
_entity.type
_entity.pdbx_description
1 polymer ?
#
loop_
_entity_poly.entity_id
_entity_poly.type
_entity_poly.pdbx_seq_one_letter_code
_entity_poly.pdbx_strand_id
1 'polypeptide(L)'
;MEWSEVINNPLLQNLPFKIELNKFGQILMSPASNRHGSLQFTVGEKIKRKKRSGEVIIECSIQTSDGVKVADVAWASDAFIAKYSFETPYRHAPEICVEVVSPSNSKEEIAHKVELYLAKGAHEVWVVTVEKKISYFDPTGKIEKSSLVKSIKL
;
A
#
# COMPACT_ATOMS: atom_id res chain seq x y z
N MET A 1 12.78 4.39 -16.65
CA MET A 1 11.98 5.57 -16.24
C MET A 1 12.05 5.68 -14.72
N GLU A 2 12.25 6.88 -14.23
CA GLU A 2 12.27 7.16 -12.80
C GLU A 2 10.88 7.59 -12.32
N TRP A 3 10.59 7.45 -11.03
CA TRP A 3 9.25 7.78 -10.50
C TRP A 3 8.89 9.27 -10.66
N SER A 4 9.87 10.14 -10.55
CA SER A 4 9.68 11.58 -10.81
C SER A 4 9.22 11.88 -12.25
N GLU A 5 9.70 11.11 -13.22
CA GLU A 5 9.26 11.21 -14.61
C GLU A 5 7.81 10.76 -14.78
N VAL A 6 7.42 9.68 -14.08
CA VAL A 6 6.03 9.19 -14.09
C VAL A 6 5.07 10.25 -13.54
N ILE A 7 5.37 10.80 -12.36
CA ILE A 7 4.51 11.78 -11.69
C ILE A 7 4.36 13.07 -12.50
N ASN A 8 5.43 13.50 -13.15
CA ASN A 8 5.42 14.75 -13.90
C ASN A 8 5.02 14.60 -15.38
N ASN A 9 4.72 13.38 -15.83
CA ASN A 9 4.34 13.13 -17.20
C ASN A 9 2.86 13.47 -17.45
N PRO A 10 2.53 14.49 -18.27
CA PRO A 10 1.14 14.86 -18.52
C PRO A 10 0.29 13.74 -19.12
N LEU A 11 0.91 12.83 -19.88
CA LEU A 11 0.22 11.71 -20.52
C LEU A 11 -0.19 10.61 -19.53
N LEU A 12 0.39 10.60 -18.33
CA LEU A 12 0.12 9.60 -17.28
C LEU A 12 -0.80 10.14 -16.18
N GLN A 13 -1.22 11.40 -16.28
CA GLN A 13 -2.12 12.01 -15.31
C GLN A 13 -3.58 11.71 -15.61
N ASN A 14 -4.39 11.61 -14.56
CA ASN A 14 -5.84 11.38 -14.66
C ASN A 14 -6.26 10.11 -15.40
N LEU A 15 -5.38 9.12 -15.46
CA LEU A 15 -5.70 7.81 -16.01
C LEU A 15 -6.50 6.98 -14.99
N PRO A 16 -7.44 6.12 -15.44
CA PRO A 16 -8.21 5.25 -14.57
C PRO A 16 -7.41 3.99 -14.19
N PHE A 17 -6.10 4.12 -13.98
CA PHE A 17 -5.19 3.04 -13.70
C PHE A 17 -4.29 3.38 -12.54
N LYS A 18 -4.07 2.41 -11.66
CA LYS A 18 -2.96 2.44 -10.72
C LYS A 18 -1.66 2.24 -11.51
N ILE A 19 -0.69 3.08 -11.27
CA ILE A 19 0.63 3.04 -11.94
C ILE A 19 1.69 2.63 -10.93
N GLU A 20 2.53 1.67 -11.32
CA GLU A 20 3.71 1.23 -10.58
C GLU A 20 4.90 1.14 -11.52
N LEU A 21 6.11 1.01 -10.98
CA LEU A 21 7.31 0.68 -11.74
C LEU A 21 7.88 -0.66 -11.28
N ASN A 22 8.39 -1.44 -12.22
CA ASN A 22 9.22 -2.60 -11.87
C ASN A 22 10.72 -2.19 -11.77
N LYS A 23 11.57 -3.13 -11.38
CA LYS A 23 13.01 -2.91 -11.22
C LYS A 23 13.74 -2.47 -12.49
N PHE A 24 13.13 -2.66 -13.66
CA PHE A 24 13.67 -2.24 -14.95
C PHE A 24 13.20 -0.85 -15.39
N GLY A 25 12.41 -0.16 -14.55
CA GLY A 25 11.83 1.14 -14.88
C GLY A 25 10.67 1.07 -15.88
N GLN A 26 10.05 -0.10 -16.02
CA GLN A 26 8.87 -0.27 -16.88
C GLN A 26 7.61 0.04 -16.10
N ILE A 27 6.68 0.73 -16.75
CA ILE A 27 5.38 1.08 -16.18
C ILE A 27 4.48 -0.15 -16.16
N LEU A 28 3.90 -0.40 -14.99
CA LEU A 28 2.82 -1.38 -14.79
C LEU A 28 1.53 -0.61 -14.52
N MET A 29 0.48 -0.93 -15.25
CA MET A 29 -0.83 -0.30 -15.10
C MET A 29 -1.86 -1.35 -14.71
N SER A 30 -2.64 -1.05 -13.67
CA SER A 30 -3.72 -1.92 -13.19
C SER A 30 -5.02 -1.13 -13.15
N PRO A 31 -6.11 -1.62 -13.78
CA PRO A 31 -7.40 -0.94 -13.72
C PRO A 31 -7.96 -1.00 -12.31
N ALA A 32 -8.56 0.11 -11.87
CA ALA A 32 -9.26 0.21 -10.60
C ALA A 32 -10.77 0.04 -10.82
N SER A 33 -11.41 -0.83 -10.02
CA SER A 33 -12.87 -0.97 -9.99
C SER A 33 -13.49 -0.08 -8.92
N ASN A 34 -14.79 0.21 -9.03
CA ASN A 34 -15.52 0.94 -7.99
C ASN A 34 -15.51 0.18 -6.65
N ARG A 35 -15.56 -1.14 -6.68
CA ARG A 35 -15.45 -1.97 -5.47
C ARG A 35 -14.07 -1.82 -4.83
N HIS A 36 -13.01 -1.82 -5.62
CA HIS A 36 -11.64 -1.60 -5.13
C HIS A 36 -11.53 -0.25 -4.41
N GLY A 37 -11.97 0.82 -5.05
CA GLY A 37 -11.95 2.16 -4.45
C GLY A 37 -12.81 2.26 -3.18
N SER A 38 -13.97 1.61 -3.14
CA SER A 38 -14.82 1.55 -1.95
C SER A 38 -14.14 0.83 -0.78
N LEU A 39 -13.49 -0.30 -1.04
CA LEU A 39 -12.75 -1.04 -0.02
C LEU A 39 -11.52 -0.27 0.46
N GLN A 40 -10.79 0.35 -0.44
CA GLN A 40 -9.64 1.20 -0.15
C GLN A 40 -10.02 2.32 0.84
N PHE A 41 -11.11 3.04 0.55
CA PHE A 41 -11.64 4.06 1.45
C PHE A 41 -12.08 3.47 2.80
N THR A 42 -12.83 2.36 2.79
CA THR A 42 -13.35 1.73 4.01
C THR A 42 -12.21 1.29 4.93
N VAL A 43 -11.17 0.67 4.39
CA VAL A 43 -9.99 0.27 5.17
C VAL A 43 -9.29 1.49 5.77
N GLY A 44 -9.05 2.51 4.97
CA GLY A 44 -8.40 3.74 5.43
C GLY A 44 -9.21 4.43 6.53
N GLU A 45 -10.51 4.54 6.37
CA GLU A 45 -11.42 5.13 7.36
C GLU A 45 -11.44 4.34 8.68
N LYS A 46 -11.48 3.00 8.60
CA LYS A 46 -11.41 2.14 9.78
C LYS A 46 -10.09 2.27 10.54
N ILE A 47 -8.97 2.31 9.82
CA ILE A 47 -7.66 2.56 10.43
C ILE A 47 -7.65 3.93 11.10
N LYS A 48 -8.10 4.98 10.41
CA LYS A 48 -8.13 6.34 10.96
C LYS A 48 -8.96 6.46 12.23
N ARG A 49 -10.08 5.78 12.31
CA ARG A 49 -10.92 5.74 13.53
C ARG A 49 -10.23 5.06 14.70
N LYS A 50 -9.49 3.99 14.44
CA LYS A 50 -8.78 3.21 15.48
C LYS A 50 -7.46 3.87 15.89
N LYS A 51 -6.76 4.43 14.92
CA LYS A 51 -5.51 5.18 15.14
C LYS A 51 -5.81 6.67 15.12
N ARG A 52 -5.97 7.25 16.28
CA ARG A 52 -6.29 8.70 16.41
C ARG A 52 -5.15 9.63 16.02
N SER A 53 -3.92 9.10 16.00
CA SER A 53 -2.71 9.80 15.56
C SER A 53 -2.22 9.25 14.22
N GLY A 54 -1.23 9.89 13.63
CA GLY A 54 -0.66 9.49 12.35
C GLY A 54 -1.52 9.87 11.16
N GLU A 55 -1.06 9.48 9.98
CA GLU A 55 -1.71 9.78 8.72
C GLU A 55 -2.08 8.49 7.99
N VAL A 56 -3.26 8.48 7.38
CA VAL A 56 -3.67 7.48 6.40
C VAL A 56 -3.39 8.04 5.01
N ILE A 57 -2.63 7.30 4.23
CA ILE A 57 -2.24 7.67 2.87
C ILE A 57 -2.86 6.68 1.91
N ILE A 58 -3.62 7.17 0.96
CA ILE A 58 -4.18 6.38 -0.14
C ILE A 58 -3.21 6.45 -1.31
N GLU A 59 -3.01 5.33 -2.01
CA GLU A 59 -2.05 5.23 -3.12
C GLU A 59 -0.63 5.64 -2.70
N CYS A 60 -0.13 4.99 -1.66
CA CYS A 60 1.17 5.28 -1.06
C CYS A 60 2.31 4.67 -1.86
N SER A 61 3.10 5.48 -2.55
CA SER A 61 4.24 5.02 -3.35
C SER A 61 5.47 4.74 -2.47
N ILE A 62 6.08 3.58 -2.67
CA ILE A 62 7.22 3.08 -1.89
C ILE A 62 8.28 2.54 -2.84
N GLN A 63 9.51 3.03 -2.71
CA GLN A 63 10.66 2.52 -3.44
C GLN A 63 11.09 1.17 -2.85
N THR A 64 10.99 0.13 -3.65
CA THR A 64 11.35 -1.24 -3.26
C THR A 64 12.52 -1.76 -4.09
N SER A 65 12.99 -2.98 -3.80
CA SER A 65 13.98 -3.67 -4.63
C SER A 65 13.46 -4.06 -6.01
N ASP A 66 12.13 -4.08 -6.20
CA ASP A 66 11.48 -4.31 -7.49
C ASP A 66 10.78 -3.04 -8.01
N GLY A 67 11.48 -1.90 -7.99
CA GLY A 67 10.96 -0.62 -8.44
C GLY A 67 10.01 0.02 -7.45
N VAL A 68 9.13 0.90 -7.93
CA VAL A 68 8.16 1.61 -7.10
C VAL A 68 6.84 0.85 -7.10
N LYS A 69 6.43 0.39 -5.91
CA LYS A 69 5.10 -0.18 -5.67
C LYS A 69 4.22 0.85 -4.98
N VAL A 70 2.93 0.74 -5.20
CA VAL A 70 1.95 1.66 -4.63
C VAL A 70 0.99 0.87 -3.76
N ALA A 71 1.13 1.00 -2.44
CA ALA A 71 0.20 0.40 -1.50
C ALA A 71 -1.16 1.11 -1.58
N ASP A 72 -2.25 0.35 -1.63
CA ASP A 72 -3.60 0.91 -1.76
C ASP A 72 -3.97 1.79 -0.58
N VAL A 73 -3.56 1.40 0.62
CA VAL A 73 -3.68 2.18 1.86
C VAL A 73 -2.41 2.03 2.67
N ALA A 74 -1.96 3.09 3.31
CA ALA A 74 -0.91 3.02 4.30
C ALA A 74 -1.29 3.84 5.54
N TRP A 75 -0.75 3.44 6.70
CA TRP A 75 -0.79 4.26 7.90
C TRP A 75 0.64 4.55 8.34
N ALA A 76 0.94 5.84 8.48
CA ALA A 76 2.22 6.36 8.94
C ALA A 76 2.03 7.03 10.31
N SER A 77 2.83 6.64 11.30
CA SER A 77 2.80 7.26 12.62
C SER A 77 3.25 8.72 12.56
N ASP A 78 2.92 9.49 13.60
CA ASP A 78 3.44 10.86 13.75
C ASP A 78 4.97 10.89 13.72
N ALA A 79 5.62 9.89 14.32
CA ALA A 79 7.08 9.77 14.29
C ALA A 79 7.62 9.52 12.87
N PHE A 80 6.92 8.68 12.08
CA PHE A 80 7.26 8.44 10.67
C PHE A 80 7.14 9.74 9.85
N ILE A 81 6.03 10.46 10.00
CA ILE A 81 5.79 11.72 9.28
C ILE A 81 6.81 12.78 9.71
N ALA A 82 7.14 12.87 11.01
CA ALA A 82 8.17 13.79 11.49
C ALA A 82 9.54 13.52 10.86
N LYS A 83 9.87 12.24 10.58
CA LYS A 83 11.15 11.83 10.02
C LYS A 83 11.21 11.94 8.50
N TYR A 84 10.16 11.53 7.79
CA TYR A 84 10.17 11.37 6.34
C TYR A 84 9.23 12.34 5.62
N SER A 85 8.40 13.10 6.34
CA SER A 85 7.39 13.99 5.78
C SER A 85 6.48 13.23 4.78
N PHE A 86 6.18 13.81 3.63
CA PHE A 86 5.46 13.20 2.51
C PHE A 86 6.40 12.97 1.33
N GLU A 87 7.55 12.34 1.59
CA GLU A 87 8.49 11.94 0.54
C GLU A 87 7.78 11.07 -0.50
N THR A 88 8.06 11.28 -1.78
CA THR A 88 7.41 10.56 -2.88
C THR A 88 8.42 10.13 -3.94
N PRO A 89 8.68 8.83 -4.14
CA PRO A 89 8.19 7.72 -3.30
C PRO A 89 8.91 7.67 -1.94
N TYR A 90 8.30 7.08 -0.96
CA TYR A 90 8.99 6.79 0.31
C TYR A 90 10.13 5.79 0.10
N ARG A 91 11.28 6.05 0.70
CA ARG A 91 12.40 5.08 0.75
C ARG A 91 12.26 4.04 1.85
N HIS A 92 11.41 4.32 2.82
CA HIS A 92 11.02 3.42 3.91
C HIS A 92 9.52 3.23 3.86
N ALA A 93 9.04 2.03 4.14
CA ALA A 93 7.61 1.79 4.18
C ALA A 93 7.00 2.37 5.47
N PRO A 94 5.80 2.97 5.40
CA PRO A 94 5.00 3.23 6.59
C PRO A 94 4.76 1.95 7.40
N GLU A 95 4.41 2.10 8.67
CA GLU A 95 4.27 0.97 9.58
C GLU A 95 3.20 -0.04 9.15
N ILE A 96 2.11 0.43 8.52
CA ILE A 96 1.08 -0.45 7.94
C ILE A 96 0.96 -0.16 6.45
N CYS A 97 1.09 -1.20 5.63
CA CYS A 97 0.80 -1.15 4.20
C CYS A 97 -0.33 -2.13 3.89
N VAL A 98 -1.27 -1.74 3.05
CA VAL A 98 -2.45 -2.55 2.71
C VAL A 98 -2.54 -2.70 1.21
N GLU A 99 -2.74 -3.94 0.75
CA GLU A 99 -3.14 -4.26 -0.62
C GLU A 99 -4.58 -4.77 -0.63
N VAL A 100 -5.40 -4.17 -1.47
CA VAL A 100 -6.76 -4.64 -1.75
C VAL A 100 -6.69 -5.50 -3.02
N VAL A 101 -6.96 -6.78 -2.86
CA VAL A 101 -6.85 -7.74 -3.98
C VAL A 101 -7.93 -7.48 -5.02
N SER A 102 -7.52 -7.37 -6.27
CA SER A 102 -8.42 -7.30 -7.42
C SER A 102 -8.40 -8.63 -8.20
N PRO A 103 -9.41 -8.91 -9.06
CA PRO A 103 -9.42 -10.12 -9.87
C PRO A 103 -8.22 -10.29 -10.80
N SER A 104 -7.54 -9.20 -11.13
CA SER A 104 -6.34 -9.20 -11.98
C SER A 104 -5.05 -9.59 -11.24
N ASN A 105 -5.05 -9.61 -9.91
CA ASN A 105 -3.86 -9.97 -9.13
C ASN A 105 -3.73 -11.48 -8.97
N SER A 106 -2.51 -12.00 -9.17
CA SER A 106 -2.17 -13.38 -8.79
C SER A 106 -1.81 -13.44 -7.31
N LYS A 107 -1.90 -14.63 -6.72
CA LYS A 107 -1.46 -14.87 -5.34
C LYS A 107 0.04 -14.59 -5.15
N GLU A 108 0.84 -14.95 -6.15
CA GLU A 108 2.29 -14.76 -6.18
C GLU A 108 2.64 -13.27 -6.22
N GLU A 109 1.92 -12.48 -7.02
CA GLU A 109 2.10 -11.03 -7.09
C GLU A 109 1.83 -10.35 -5.75
N ILE A 110 0.73 -10.72 -5.08
CA ILE A 110 0.39 -10.17 -3.76
C ILE A 110 1.41 -10.61 -2.72
N ALA A 111 1.81 -11.87 -2.69
CA ALA A 111 2.83 -12.37 -1.77
C ALA A 111 4.16 -11.63 -1.96
N HIS A 112 4.55 -11.38 -3.20
CA HIS A 112 5.75 -10.62 -3.53
C HIS A 112 5.69 -9.17 -3.00
N LYS A 113 4.56 -8.49 -3.17
CA LYS A 113 4.36 -7.14 -2.61
C LYS A 113 4.45 -7.12 -1.08
N VAL A 114 3.89 -8.12 -0.41
CA VAL A 114 3.99 -8.28 1.06
C VAL A 114 5.47 -8.32 1.47
N GLU A 115 6.27 -9.16 0.83
CA GLU A 115 7.71 -9.27 1.10
C GLU A 115 8.45 -7.95 0.85
N LEU A 116 8.13 -7.27 -0.25
CA LEU A 116 8.76 -6.00 -0.61
C LEU A 116 8.52 -4.91 0.44
N TYR A 117 7.29 -4.77 0.93
CA TYR A 117 6.96 -3.76 1.94
C TYR A 117 7.59 -4.09 3.30
N LEU A 118 7.56 -5.36 3.71
CA LEU A 118 8.22 -5.80 4.95
C LEU A 118 9.73 -5.55 4.89
N ALA A 119 10.37 -5.85 3.73
CA ALA A 119 11.80 -5.58 3.52
C ALA A 119 12.14 -4.08 3.58
N LYS A 120 11.18 -3.21 3.32
CA LYS A 120 11.34 -1.74 3.42
C LYS A 120 11.00 -1.18 4.80
N GLY A 121 10.68 -2.03 5.76
CA GLY A 121 10.48 -1.65 7.15
C GLY A 121 9.02 -1.55 7.59
N ALA A 122 8.04 -1.96 6.79
CA ALA A 122 6.68 -2.09 7.26
C ALA A 122 6.63 -3.02 8.47
N HIS A 123 5.89 -2.64 9.51
CA HIS A 123 5.67 -3.50 10.66
C HIS A 123 4.63 -4.56 10.35
N GLU A 124 3.61 -4.17 9.60
CA GLU A 124 2.57 -5.08 9.13
C GLU A 124 2.19 -4.77 7.69
N VAL A 125 1.88 -5.83 6.95
CA VAL A 125 1.22 -5.73 5.64
C VAL A 125 -0.09 -6.48 5.71
N TRP A 126 -1.16 -5.83 5.27
CA TRP A 126 -2.50 -6.41 5.26
C TRP A 126 -2.93 -6.67 3.82
N VAL A 127 -3.56 -7.81 3.61
CA VAL A 127 -4.16 -8.19 2.33
C VAL A 127 -5.66 -8.30 2.52
N VAL A 128 -6.42 -7.47 1.81
CA VAL A 128 -7.88 -7.38 1.92
C VAL A 128 -8.51 -7.94 0.65
N THR A 129 -9.40 -8.91 0.80
CA THR A 129 -10.15 -9.49 -0.32
C THR A 129 -11.45 -8.75 -0.58
N VAL A 130 -12.06 -9.00 -1.76
CA VAL A 130 -13.38 -8.44 -2.11
C VAL A 130 -14.50 -8.91 -1.19
N GLU A 131 -14.33 -10.06 -0.51
CA GLU A 131 -15.22 -10.58 0.52
C GLU A 131 -14.99 -9.93 1.89
N LYS A 132 -14.18 -8.88 1.95
CA LYS A 132 -13.84 -8.14 3.18
C LYS A 132 -13.08 -8.96 4.24
N LYS A 133 -12.35 -9.99 3.82
CA LYS A 133 -11.44 -10.72 4.69
C LYS A 133 -10.08 -10.05 4.70
N ILE A 134 -9.48 -9.95 5.88
CA ILE A 134 -8.14 -9.38 6.07
C ILE A 134 -7.19 -10.49 6.50
N SER A 135 -6.08 -10.63 5.78
CA SER A 135 -4.93 -11.41 6.20
C SER A 135 -3.83 -10.46 6.63
N TYR A 136 -3.19 -10.75 7.74
CA TYR A 136 -2.14 -9.92 8.33
C TYR A 136 -0.80 -10.61 8.22
N PHE A 137 0.25 -9.85 7.91
CA PHE A 137 1.63 -10.33 7.80
C PHE A 137 2.55 -9.37 8.54
N ASP A 138 3.55 -9.92 9.19
CA ASP A 138 4.66 -9.19 9.79
C ASP A 138 6.00 -9.86 9.37
N PRO A 139 7.16 -9.37 9.83
CA PRO A 139 8.44 -10.00 9.46
C PRO A 139 8.59 -11.47 9.84
N THR A 140 7.76 -12.01 10.75
CA THR A 140 7.76 -13.43 11.12
C THR A 140 6.90 -14.30 10.19
N GLY A 141 6.07 -13.68 9.35
CA GLY A 141 5.14 -14.33 8.43
C GLY A 141 3.68 -13.95 8.68
N LYS A 142 2.76 -14.84 8.34
CA LYS A 142 1.33 -14.61 8.56
C LYS A 142 0.99 -14.66 10.05
N ILE A 143 0.24 -13.65 10.51
CA ILE A 143 -0.24 -13.54 11.89
C ILE A 143 -1.77 -13.54 11.92
N GLU A 144 -2.36 -13.91 13.05
CA GLU A 144 -3.83 -14.06 13.17
C GLU A 144 -4.57 -12.71 13.24
N LYS A 145 -3.93 -11.71 13.81
CA LYS A 145 -4.52 -10.37 14.04
C LYS A 145 -3.44 -9.30 14.03
N SER A 146 -3.85 -8.07 13.75
CA SER A 146 -2.95 -6.92 13.85
C SER A 146 -2.54 -6.68 15.31
N SER A 147 -1.27 -6.40 15.53
CA SER A 147 -0.73 -5.90 16.80
C SER A 147 -0.86 -4.39 16.92
N LEU A 148 -1.00 -3.67 15.80
CA LEU A 148 -1.05 -2.21 15.75
C LEU A 148 -2.48 -1.66 15.79
N VAL A 149 -3.44 -2.40 15.26
CA VAL A 149 -4.85 -1.98 15.19
C VAL A 149 -5.75 -3.10 15.72
N LYS A 150 -6.34 -2.86 16.88
CA LYS A 150 -7.20 -3.86 17.53
C LYS A 150 -8.59 -3.92 16.88
N SER A 151 -9.11 -5.14 16.69
CA SER A 151 -10.51 -5.38 16.35
C SER A 151 -11.01 -4.62 15.13
N ILE A 152 -10.27 -4.65 14.04
CA ILE A 152 -10.73 -4.08 12.78
C ILE A 152 -11.65 -5.07 12.05
N LYS A 153 -12.82 -4.59 11.65
CA LYS A 153 -13.80 -5.32 10.81
C LYS A 153 -14.25 -4.42 9.68
N LEU A 154 -14.34 -4.96 8.48
CA LEU A 154 -14.77 -4.25 7.28
C LEU A 154 -16.24 -4.43 6.98
#